data_ac4932052e6f772ecdef12da6829d5ca
#
_entry.id   ac4932052e6f772ecdef12da6829d5ca
#
_cell.length_a   1.000
_cell.length_b   1.000
_cell.length_c   1.000
_cell.angle_alpha   90.00
_cell.angle_beta   90.00
_cell.angle_gamma   90.00
#
_symmetry.space_group_name_H-M   'P 1'
#
loop_
_entity.id
_entity.type
_entity.pdbx_description
1 polymer ?
#
loop_
_entity_poly.entity_id
_entity_poly.type
_entity_poly.pdbx_seq_one_letter_code
_entity_poly.pdbx_strand_id
1 'polypeptide(L)'
;SAASDVYKRQKHILYIIRELIDFHPEETRTDISQVLKYLTNAIKKRCTAFLISDFIDKEGFKDALTVANRKHDMVAIQVYDRRETELPAVGLMKIKDAETGKEQWIDSSSARVRAAYKEWWEKRQAKMSDTFKKCRVDSVSVRTEDDYVKALIALFDKRN
;
A
#
# COMPACT_ATOMS: atom_id res chain seq x y z
N SER A 1 6.73 -9.50 -35.11
CA SER A 1 5.56 -10.39 -35.00
C SER A 1 5.01 -10.33 -33.59
N ALA A 2 3.72 -10.58 -33.38
CA ALA A 2 3.05 -10.55 -32.08
C ALA A 2 3.78 -11.40 -31.02
N ALA A 3 4.29 -12.57 -31.37
CA ALA A 3 5.06 -13.45 -30.50
C ALA A 3 6.36 -12.78 -29.97
N SER A 4 7.06 -12.03 -30.80
CA SER A 4 8.27 -11.30 -30.39
C SER A 4 7.95 -10.16 -29.42
N ASP A 5 6.80 -9.51 -29.57
CA ASP A 5 6.37 -8.43 -28.68
C ASP A 5 5.93 -8.96 -27.31
N VAL A 6 5.20 -10.08 -27.29
CA VAL A 6 4.83 -10.79 -26.05
C VAL A 6 6.07 -11.25 -25.28
N TYR A 7 7.05 -11.83 -25.95
CA TYR A 7 8.30 -12.27 -25.32
C TYR A 7 9.09 -11.10 -24.72
N LYS A 8 9.18 -9.97 -25.42
CA LYS A 8 9.84 -8.76 -24.91
C LYS A 8 9.14 -8.23 -23.67
N ARG A 9 7.80 -8.22 -23.66
CA ARG A 9 7.01 -7.77 -22.50
C ARG A 9 7.20 -8.69 -21.31
N GLN A 10 7.17 -10.01 -21.50
CA GLN A 10 7.42 -10.98 -20.43
C GLN A 10 8.81 -10.80 -19.82
N LYS A 11 9.84 -10.66 -20.65
CA LYS A 11 11.22 -10.42 -20.18
C LYS A 11 11.33 -9.13 -19.37
N HIS A 12 10.65 -8.08 -19.79
CA HIS A 12 10.63 -6.80 -19.06
C HIS A 12 9.92 -6.92 -17.71
N ILE A 13 8.79 -7.64 -17.64
CA ILE A 13 8.09 -7.89 -16.37
C ILE A 13 8.97 -8.68 -15.41
N LEU A 14 9.63 -9.75 -15.89
CA LEU A 14 10.55 -10.54 -15.07
C LEU A 14 11.73 -9.70 -14.56
N TYR A 15 12.24 -8.79 -15.38
CA TYR A 15 13.27 -7.84 -14.95
C TYR A 15 12.77 -6.93 -13.81
N ILE A 16 11.58 -6.35 -13.94
CA ILE A 16 10.98 -5.51 -12.89
C ILE A 16 10.80 -6.31 -11.59
N ILE A 17 10.26 -7.54 -11.67
CA ILE A 17 10.08 -8.41 -10.50
C ILE A 17 11.42 -8.69 -9.82
N ARG A 18 12.46 -8.99 -10.59
CA ARG A 18 13.79 -9.23 -10.08
C ARG A 18 14.35 -7.99 -9.36
N GLU A 19 14.28 -6.82 -9.98
CA GLU A 19 14.72 -5.56 -9.39
C GLU A 19 13.99 -5.28 -8.06
N LEU A 20 12.68 -5.55 -7.98
CA LEU A 20 11.90 -5.37 -6.75
C LEU A 20 12.31 -6.34 -5.63
N ILE A 21 12.67 -7.59 -5.99
CA ILE A 21 13.10 -8.60 -5.01
C ILE A 21 14.53 -8.33 -4.54
N ASP A 22 15.42 -7.93 -5.45
CA ASP A 22 16.83 -7.71 -5.17
C ASP A 22 17.09 -6.31 -4.53
N PHE A 23 16.07 -5.42 -4.55
CA PHE A 23 16.21 -4.08 -4.00
C PHE A 23 16.26 -4.10 -2.47
N HIS A 24 17.36 -3.63 -1.92
CA HIS A 24 17.56 -3.44 -0.48
C HIS A 24 17.58 -1.94 -0.20
N PRO A 25 16.52 -1.38 0.41
CA PRO A 25 16.48 0.03 0.73
C PRO A 25 17.53 0.38 1.79
N GLU A 26 18.23 1.49 1.60
CA GLU A 26 19.18 2.01 2.59
C GLU A 26 18.46 2.51 3.85
N GLU A 27 17.23 3.02 3.67
CA GLU A 27 16.36 3.46 4.76
C GLU A 27 15.11 2.58 4.87
N THR A 28 14.71 2.27 6.10
CA THR A 28 13.53 1.43 6.39
C THR A 28 12.25 2.23 6.55
N ARG A 29 12.33 3.58 6.51
CA ARG A 29 11.17 4.45 6.67
C ARG A 29 10.40 4.60 5.38
N THR A 30 9.09 4.53 5.48
CA THR A 30 8.18 4.82 4.38
C THR A 30 7.86 6.32 4.37
N ASP A 31 8.20 7.00 3.28
CA ASP A 31 7.83 8.40 3.00
C ASP A 31 7.11 8.49 1.65
N ILE A 32 5.78 8.31 1.71
CA ILE A 32 4.92 8.39 0.53
C ILE A 32 4.92 9.81 -0.07
N SER A 33 5.04 10.84 0.77
CA SER A 33 5.08 12.22 0.32
C SER A 33 6.28 12.50 -0.57
N GLN A 34 7.45 11.96 -0.23
CA GLN A 34 8.67 12.11 -1.02
C GLN A 34 8.53 11.42 -2.39
N VAL A 35 7.99 10.21 -2.42
CA VAL A 35 7.75 9.46 -3.67
C VAL A 35 6.78 10.22 -4.59
N LEU A 36 5.69 10.77 -4.05
CA LEU A 36 4.71 11.55 -4.81
C LEU A 36 5.30 12.87 -5.34
N LYS A 37 6.12 13.55 -4.56
CA LYS A 37 6.86 14.75 -4.99
C LYS A 37 7.84 14.39 -6.12
N TYR A 38 8.56 13.28 -5.99
CA TYR A 38 9.46 12.80 -7.03
C TYR A 38 8.70 12.51 -8.32
N LEU A 39 7.60 11.74 -8.26
CA LEU A 39 6.74 11.44 -9.41
C LEU A 39 6.30 12.75 -10.11
N THR A 40 5.79 13.70 -9.31
CA THR A 40 5.27 14.97 -9.81
C THR A 40 6.37 15.80 -10.49
N ASN A 41 7.60 15.76 -10.00
CA ASN A 41 8.71 16.51 -10.55
C ASN A 41 9.37 15.82 -11.75
N ALA A 42 9.53 14.51 -11.72
CA ALA A 42 10.21 13.74 -12.76
C ALA A 42 9.34 13.55 -14.01
N ILE A 43 8.06 13.22 -13.83
CA ILE A 43 7.14 12.94 -14.94
C ILE A 43 6.41 14.21 -15.34
N LYS A 44 6.77 14.77 -16.50
CA LYS A 44 6.17 16.04 -17.01
C LYS A 44 4.83 15.85 -17.69
N LYS A 45 4.64 14.74 -18.40
CA LYS A 45 3.38 14.43 -19.09
C LYS A 45 2.40 13.76 -18.13
N ARG A 46 1.12 14.06 -18.29
CA ARG A 46 0.04 13.39 -17.55
C ARG A 46 0.06 11.89 -17.86
N CYS A 47 0.02 11.08 -16.83
CA CYS A 47 -0.05 9.62 -16.92
C CYS A 47 -1.00 9.06 -15.85
N THR A 48 -1.41 7.82 -15.99
CA THR A 48 -2.03 7.06 -14.90
C THR A 48 -0.90 6.47 -14.05
N ALA A 49 -0.93 6.72 -12.75
CA ALA A 49 0.08 6.25 -11.81
C ALA A 49 -0.55 5.42 -10.70
N PHE A 50 -0.06 4.22 -10.51
CA PHE A 50 -0.49 3.29 -9.46
C PHE A 50 0.43 3.43 -8.26
N LEU A 51 -0.14 3.83 -7.13
CA LEU A 51 0.55 3.87 -5.85
C LEU A 51 0.20 2.61 -5.07
N ILE A 52 1.17 1.69 -4.98
CA ILE A 52 1.00 0.38 -4.32
C ILE A 52 1.78 0.41 -3.01
N SER A 53 1.08 0.26 -1.89
CA SER A 53 1.69 0.34 -0.55
C SER A 53 0.76 -0.28 0.49
N ASP A 54 1.28 -0.54 1.69
CA ASP A 54 0.49 -0.78 2.91
C ASP A 54 -0.04 0.52 3.54
N PHE A 55 0.43 1.67 3.05
CA PHE A 55 0.11 3.02 3.54
C PHE A 55 0.37 3.22 5.04
N ILE A 56 1.39 2.56 5.57
CA ILE A 56 1.91 2.82 6.90
C ILE A 56 2.90 3.98 6.80
N ASP A 57 2.38 5.20 6.93
CA ASP A 57 3.15 6.44 6.86
C ASP A 57 2.77 7.34 8.04
N LYS A 58 3.75 7.75 8.85
CA LYS A 58 3.55 8.58 10.05
C LYS A 58 3.40 10.05 9.73
N GLU A 59 4.09 10.50 8.70
CA GLU A 59 4.17 11.92 8.33
C GLU A 59 2.90 12.40 7.61
N GLY A 60 2.19 11.46 6.96
CA GLY A 60 1.00 11.74 6.18
C GLY A 60 1.34 12.24 4.77
N PHE A 61 0.52 11.85 3.81
CA PHE A 61 0.78 12.05 2.37
C PHE A 61 -0.36 12.80 1.66
N LYS A 62 -1.36 13.29 2.38
CA LYS A 62 -2.58 13.88 1.81
C LYS A 62 -2.29 15.02 0.84
N ASP A 63 -1.44 15.97 1.23
CA ASP A 63 -1.17 17.16 0.41
C ASP A 63 -0.38 16.80 -0.84
N ALA A 64 0.64 15.95 -0.71
CA ALA A 64 1.42 15.44 -1.82
C ALA A 64 0.54 14.62 -2.79
N LEU A 65 -0.37 13.80 -2.28
CA LEU A 65 -1.31 13.02 -3.08
C LEU A 65 -2.31 13.93 -3.83
N THR A 66 -2.79 15.00 -3.18
CA THR A 66 -3.66 15.98 -3.82
C THR A 66 -2.96 16.66 -5.00
N VAL A 67 -1.69 17.05 -4.82
CA VAL A 67 -0.90 17.67 -5.89
C VAL A 67 -0.63 16.67 -7.02
N ALA A 68 -0.24 15.44 -6.68
CA ALA A 68 0.01 14.38 -7.66
C ALA A 68 -1.26 14.06 -8.48
N ASN A 69 -2.44 13.99 -7.84
CA ASN A 69 -3.69 13.68 -8.52
C ASN A 69 -4.20 14.82 -9.43
N ARG A 70 -3.80 16.05 -9.18
CA ARG A 70 -4.07 17.17 -10.09
C ARG A 70 -3.26 17.07 -11.38
N LYS A 71 -2.03 16.55 -11.29
CA LYS A 71 -1.11 16.43 -12.42
C LYS A 71 -1.26 15.13 -13.19
N HIS A 72 -1.48 14.04 -12.49
CA HIS A 72 -1.61 12.69 -13.01
C HIS A 72 -2.97 12.11 -12.66
N ASP A 73 -3.29 10.95 -13.18
CA ASP A 73 -4.45 10.16 -12.79
C ASP A 73 -3.97 9.11 -11.76
N MET A 74 -4.15 9.42 -10.47
CA MET A 74 -3.65 8.58 -9.38
C MET A 74 -4.62 7.48 -9.01
N VAL A 75 -4.10 6.27 -8.83
CA VAL A 75 -4.83 5.10 -8.32
C VAL A 75 -4.08 4.54 -7.15
N ALA A 76 -4.73 4.37 -6.00
CA ALA A 76 -4.13 3.80 -4.81
C ALA A 76 -4.53 2.32 -4.66
N ILE A 77 -3.55 1.45 -4.50
CA ILE A 77 -3.74 0.03 -4.25
C ILE A 77 -3.10 -0.29 -2.89
N GLN A 78 -3.95 -0.47 -1.88
CA GLN A 78 -3.47 -0.95 -0.59
C GLN A 78 -3.25 -2.45 -0.64
N VAL A 79 -2.08 -2.90 -0.22
CA VAL A 79 -1.78 -4.32 -0.01
C VAL A 79 -1.52 -4.54 1.47
N TYR A 80 -2.19 -5.53 2.06
CA TYR A 80 -2.03 -5.86 3.48
C TYR A 80 -2.18 -7.36 3.73
N ASP A 81 -1.57 -7.84 4.81
CA ASP A 81 -1.72 -9.23 5.26
C ASP A 81 -2.89 -9.35 6.25
N ARG A 82 -3.56 -10.49 6.25
CA ARG A 82 -4.63 -10.79 7.21
C ARG A 82 -4.14 -10.67 8.66
N ARG A 83 -2.88 -11.04 8.92
CA ARG A 83 -2.29 -10.97 10.27
C ARG A 83 -2.14 -9.54 10.80
N GLU A 84 -2.19 -8.53 9.91
CA GLU A 84 -2.19 -7.12 10.29
C GLU A 84 -3.57 -6.66 10.79
N THR A 85 -4.65 -7.38 10.47
CA THR A 85 -6.01 -6.97 10.79
C THR A 85 -6.42 -7.37 12.21
N GLU A 86 -5.87 -8.46 12.71
CA GLU A 86 -6.23 -9.03 14.02
C GLU A 86 -5.06 -9.77 14.68
N LEU A 87 -4.99 -9.69 16.00
CA LEU A 87 -4.00 -10.46 16.75
C LEU A 87 -4.51 -11.88 17.01
N PRO A 88 -3.70 -12.93 16.74
CA PRO A 88 -4.05 -14.30 17.11
C PRO A 88 -4.01 -14.48 18.64
N ALA A 89 -4.87 -15.34 19.19
CA ALA A 89 -4.89 -15.67 20.60
C ALA A 89 -3.81 -16.74 20.91
N VAL A 90 -2.55 -16.32 21.01
CA VAL A 90 -1.39 -17.22 21.22
C VAL A 90 -0.67 -16.99 22.54
N GLY A 91 -1.22 -16.15 23.43
CA GLY A 91 -0.59 -15.77 24.68
C GLY A 91 0.39 -14.61 24.55
N LEU A 92 1.46 -14.66 25.31
CA LEU A 92 2.49 -13.63 25.31
C LEU A 92 3.26 -13.68 23.99
N MET A 93 3.22 -12.58 23.23
CA MET A 93 3.93 -12.46 21.96
C MET A 93 4.72 -11.17 21.89
N LYS A 94 5.81 -11.21 21.16
CA LYS A 94 6.66 -10.06 20.91
C LYS A 94 6.26 -9.47 19.55
N ILE A 95 5.83 -8.23 19.59
CA ILE A 95 5.60 -7.46 18.36
C ILE A 95 6.74 -6.50 18.12
N LYS A 96 7.11 -6.33 16.86
CA LYS A 96 8.14 -5.39 16.43
C LYS A 96 7.51 -4.37 15.50
N ASP A 97 7.68 -3.11 15.83
CA ASP A 97 7.32 -2.03 14.92
C ASP A 97 8.28 -2.04 13.72
N ALA A 98 7.74 -2.23 12.52
CA ALA A 98 8.53 -2.40 11.31
C ALA A 98 9.37 -1.16 10.96
N GLU A 99 8.91 0.05 11.33
CA GLU A 99 9.60 1.29 11.01
C GLU A 99 10.64 1.69 12.07
N THR A 100 10.26 1.56 13.37
CA THR A 100 11.13 2.00 14.47
C THR A 100 12.03 0.89 14.99
N GLY A 101 11.74 -0.35 14.63
CA GLY A 101 12.41 -1.53 15.18
C GLY A 101 12.13 -1.78 16.67
N LYS A 102 11.29 -0.95 17.31
CA LYS A 102 10.94 -1.12 18.72
C LYS A 102 10.15 -2.40 18.93
N GLU A 103 10.58 -3.15 19.93
CA GLU A 103 9.95 -4.40 20.32
C GLU A 103 9.13 -4.19 21.60
N GLN A 104 7.94 -4.78 21.61
CA GLN A 104 7.04 -4.73 22.75
C GLN A 104 6.42 -6.11 22.98
N TRP A 105 6.36 -6.53 24.24
CA TRP A 105 5.62 -7.71 24.63
C TRP A 105 4.16 -7.36 24.86
N ILE A 106 3.27 -8.14 24.29
CA ILE A 106 1.83 -8.03 24.48
C ILE A 106 1.26 -9.40 24.82
N ASP A 107 0.24 -9.41 25.68
CA ASP A 107 -0.51 -10.62 25.97
C ASP A 107 -1.73 -10.69 25.04
N SER A 108 -1.59 -11.46 23.98
CA SER A 108 -2.64 -11.67 22.99
C SER A 108 -3.73 -12.68 23.44
N SER A 109 -3.58 -13.35 24.61
CA SER A 109 -4.64 -14.15 25.21
C SER A 109 -5.79 -13.25 25.71
N SER A 110 -5.46 -12.00 26.09
CA SER A 110 -6.44 -11.02 26.55
C SER A 110 -7.37 -10.59 25.42
N ALA A 111 -8.67 -10.85 25.57
CA ALA A 111 -9.70 -10.39 24.61
C ALA A 111 -9.72 -8.86 24.49
N ARG A 112 -9.43 -8.15 25.58
CA ARG A 112 -9.35 -6.68 25.60
C ARG A 112 -8.22 -6.17 24.71
N VAL A 113 -7.05 -6.80 24.75
CA VAL A 113 -5.89 -6.44 23.90
C VAL A 113 -6.21 -6.66 22.44
N ARG A 114 -6.80 -7.82 22.10
CA ARG A 114 -7.19 -8.10 20.71
C ARG A 114 -8.27 -7.14 20.21
N ALA A 115 -9.27 -6.82 21.03
CA ALA A 115 -10.31 -5.86 20.66
C ALA A 115 -9.74 -4.46 20.42
N ALA A 116 -8.82 -3.98 21.27
CA ALA A 116 -8.16 -2.69 21.12
C ALA A 116 -7.32 -2.62 19.83
N TYR A 117 -6.62 -3.72 19.49
CA TYR A 117 -5.84 -3.81 18.25
C TYR A 117 -6.75 -3.75 17.01
N LYS A 118 -7.85 -4.50 17.01
CA LYS A 118 -8.84 -4.50 15.94
C LYS A 118 -9.46 -3.10 15.74
N GLU A 119 -9.83 -2.43 16.82
CA GLU A 119 -10.37 -1.07 16.77
C GLU A 119 -9.34 -0.07 16.22
N TRP A 120 -8.07 -0.21 16.61
CA TRP A 120 -6.98 0.59 16.06
C TRP A 120 -6.84 0.39 14.54
N TRP A 121 -6.88 -0.87 14.07
CA TRP A 121 -6.84 -1.19 12.65
C TRP A 121 -8.01 -0.58 11.88
N GLU A 122 -9.24 -0.75 12.37
CA GLU A 122 -10.45 -0.22 11.75
C GLU A 122 -10.41 1.32 11.63
N LYS A 123 -10.00 2.01 12.70
CA LYS A 123 -9.81 3.46 12.69
C LYS A 123 -8.77 3.90 11.65
N ARG A 124 -7.68 3.17 11.55
CA ARG A 124 -6.64 3.43 10.57
C ARG A 124 -7.16 3.26 9.14
N GLN A 125 -7.87 2.18 8.86
CA GLN A 125 -8.50 1.94 7.55
C GLN A 125 -9.50 3.03 7.19
N ALA A 126 -10.34 3.44 8.12
CA ALA A 126 -11.30 4.52 7.92
C ALA A 126 -10.60 5.86 7.59
N LYS A 127 -9.54 6.21 8.33
CA LYS A 127 -8.74 7.42 8.09
C LYS A 127 -8.08 7.40 6.70
N MET A 128 -7.54 6.27 6.29
CA MET A 128 -6.91 6.10 4.98
C MET A 128 -7.94 6.24 3.85
N SER A 129 -9.07 5.54 3.94
CA SER A 129 -10.18 5.64 2.98
C SER A 129 -10.70 7.08 2.86
N ASP A 130 -10.86 7.79 3.98
CA ASP A 130 -11.25 9.20 4.01
C ASP A 130 -10.20 10.10 3.33
N THR A 131 -8.91 9.81 3.52
CA THR A 131 -7.82 10.53 2.83
C THR A 131 -7.94 10.38 1.32
N PHE A 132 -8.13 9.16 0.79
CA PHE A 132 -8.28 8.94 -0.65
C PHE A 132 -9.52 9.65 -1.21
N LYS A 133 -10.65 9.57 -0.52
CA LYS A 133 -11.88 10.29 -0.90
C LYS A 133 -11.67 11.81 -0.97
N LYS A 134 -11.02 12.39 0.05
CA LYS A 134 -10.71 13.83 0.08
C LYS A 134 -9.75 14.25 -1.03
N CYS A 135 -8.82 13.39 -1.41
CA CYS A 135 -7.90 13.62 -2.52
C CYS A 135 -8.51 13.30 -3.88
N ARG A 136 -9.76 12.76 -3.93
CA ARG A 136 -10.44 12.28 -5.15
C ARG A 136 -9.60 11.24 -5.89
N VAL A 137 -8.99 10.33 -5.16
CA VAL A 137 -8.18 9.24 -5.68
C VAL A 137 -8.96 7.94 -5.54
N ASP A 138 -9.10 7.22 -6.64
CA ASP A 138 -9.68 5.89 -6.62
C ASP A 138 -8.77 4.94 -5.90
N SER A 139 -9.35 4.11 -5.04
CA SER A 139 -8.58 3.18 -4.23
C SER A 139 -9.23 1.81 -4.12
N VAL A 140 -8.39 0.81 -3.97
CA VAL A 140 -8.79 -0.56 -3.66
C VAL A 140 -7.85 -1.12 -2.60
N SER A 141 -8.41 -1.93 -1.69
CA SER A 141 -7.64 -2.67 -0.69
C SER A 141 -7.67 -4.15 -1.04
N VAL A 142 -6.49 -4.76 -1.09
CA VAL A 142 -6.28 -6.15 -1.49
C VAL A 142 -5.48 -6.85 -0.41
N ARG A 143 -5.99 -7.97 0.10
CA ARG A 143 -5.21 -8.85 0.97
C ARG A 143 -4.28 -9.71 0.15
N THR A 144 -3.13 -10.04 0.70
CA THR A 144 -2.13 -10.90 0.03
C THR A 144 -2.66 -12.28 -0.36
N GLU A 145 -3.72 -12.75 0.34
CA GLU A 145 -4.37 -14.05 0.10
C GLU A 145 -5.54 -13.97 -0.89
N ASP A 146 -6.04 -12.76 -1.21
CA ASP A 146 -7.22 -12.59 -2.05
C ASP A 146 -6.90 -12.67 -3.55
N ASP A 147 -7.92 -12.93 -4.34
CA ASP A 147 -7.88 -12.80 -5.79
C ASP A 147 -7.82 -11.31 -6.17
N TYR A 148 -6.61 -10.78 -6.27
CA TYR A 148 -6.37 -9.38 -6.61
C TYR A 148 -6.92 -9.00 -7.99
N VAL A 149 -7.06 -9.97 -8.91
CA VAL A 149 -7.58 -9.71 -10.26
C VAL A 149 -9.02 -9.23 -10.20
N LYS A 150 -9.86 -9.87 -9.40
CA LYS A 150 -11.26 -9.44 -9.19
C LYS A 150 -11.36 -8.04 -8.59
N ALA A 151 -10.51 -7.75 -7.62
CA ALA A 151 -10.47 -6.44 -6.97
C ALA A 151 -10.08 -5.33 -7.96
N LEU A 152 -9.09 -5.59 -8.82
CA LEU A 152 -8.66 -4.66 -9.86
C LEU A 152 -9.71 -4.49 -10.96
N ILE A 153 -10.35 -5.56 -11.42
CA ILE A 153 -11.45 -5.48 -12.40
C ILE A 153 -12.56 -4.59 -11.84
N ALA A 154 -13.02 -4.83 -10.61
CA ALA A 154 -14.07 -4.03 -9.98
C ALA A 154 -13.67 -2.55 -9.82
N LEU A 155 -12.39 -2.26 -9.60
CA LEU A 155 -11.87 -0.89 -9.57
C LEU A 155 -11.98 -0.22 -10.94
N PHE A 156 -11.58 -0.91 -12.00
CA PHE A 156 -11.60 -0.35 -13.35
C PHE A 156 -13.02 -0.22 -13.92
N ASP A 157 -13.93 -1.13 -13.59
CA ASP A 157 -15.32 -1.06 -13.99
C ASP A 157 -16.04 0.17 -13.42
N LYS A 158 -15.64 0.63 -12.24
CA LYS A 158 -16.17 1.88 -11.64
C LYS A 158 -15.66 3.16 -12.30
N ARG A 159 -14.57 3.06 -13.06
CA ARG A 159 -13.91 4.20 -13.74
C ARG A 159 -14.38 4.40 -15.17
N ASN A 160 -15.03 3.41 -15.74
CA ASN A 160 -15.64 3.47 -17.08
C ASN A 160 -17.07 3.99 -17.00
#